data_e0571f169708fc37f3516a90861035d0
#
_entry.id   e0571f169708fc37f3516a90861035d0
#
_cell.length_a   1.000
_cell.length_b   1.000
_cell.length_c   1.000
_cell.angle_alpha   90.00
_cell.angle_beta   90.00
_cell.angle_gamma   90.00
#
_symmetry.space_group_name_H-M   'P 1'
#
loop_
_entity.id
_entity.type
_entity.pdbx_description
1 polymer ?
#
loop_
_entity_poly.entity_id
_entity_poly.type
_entity_poly.pdbx_seq_one_letter_code
_entity_poly.pdbx_strand_id
1 'polypeptide(L)'
;IPMGYCYPGKGSSGDLPPRRECADLWLDRLLANLPNIELTLLIGHYAQRHFLGKAASGGVGKTVAAHAQFAPNRIPLPHPSPRNVAWFMRNPWFEKELLPSLRRQVRAAMRMDFDRNP
;
A
#
# COMPACT_ATOMS: atom_id res chain seq x y z
N ILE A 1 -4.84 -5.81 -4.42
CA ILE A 1 -6.30 -5.56 -4.50
C ILE A 1 -6.50 -4.05 -4.56
N PRO A 2 -7.22 -3.49 -5.54
CA PRO A 2 -7.52 -2.06 -5.62
C PRO A 2 -8.57 -1.65 -4.57
N MET A 3 -8.60 -0.35 -4.24
CA MET A 3 -9.60 0.21 -3.33
C MET A 3 -10.95 0.50 -4.01
N GLY A 4 -10.98 0.51 -5.34
CA GLY A 4 -12.18 0.62 -6.16
C GLY A 4 -12.14 -0.38 -7.29
N TYR A 5 -13.29 -0.93 -7.69
CA TYR A 5 -13.38 -2.04 -8.66
C TYR A 5 -13.95 -1.60 -10.01
N CYS A 6 -14.24 -0.32 -10.17
CA CYS A 6 -14.67 0.27 -11.43
C CYS A 6 -13.89 1.56 -11.69
N TYR A 7 -13.80 1.95 -12.95
CA TYR A 7 -13.23 3.23 -13.31
C TYR A 7 -14.16 4.38 -12.88
N PRO A 8 -13.72 5.27 -12.00
CA PRO A 8 -14.59 6.29 -11.41
C PRO A 8 -14.86 7.48 -12.34
N GLY A 9 -14.15 7.59 -13.47
CA GLY A 9 -14.24 8.71 -14.40
C GLY A 9 -13.10 9.73 -14.21
N LYS A 10 -13.04 10.71 -15.13
CA LYS A 10 -12.07 11.81 -15.09
C LYS A 10 -12.63 13.04 -14.38
N GLY A 11 -11.80 13.68 -13.57
CA GLY A 11 -12.00 15.02 -13.03
C GLY A 11 -11.13 16.06 -13.73
N SER A 12 -11.09 17.27 -13.20
CA SER A 12 -10.30 18.38 -13.76
C SER A 12 -8.78 18.19 -13.64
N SER A 13 -8.31 17.41 -12.67
CA SER A 13 -6.89 17.23 -12.37
C SER A 13 -6.41 15.77 -12.46
N GLY A 14 -7.17 14.90 -13.10
CA GLY A 14 -6.88 13.47 -13.25
C GLY A 14 -8.10 12.61 -12.97
N ASP A 15 -7.90 11.34 -12.67
CA ASP A 15 -8.99 10.43 -12.35
C ASP A 15 -9.67 10.82 -11.03
N LEU A 16 -10.97 10.62 -10.99
CA LEU A 16 -11.75 10.77 -9.76
C LEU A 16 -11.29 9.75 -8.70
N PRO A 17 -11.50 10.04 -7.41
CA PRO A 17 -11.17 9.09 -6.37
C PRO A 17 -11.96 7.78 -6.51
N PRO A 18 -11.41 6.65 -6.01
CA PRO A 18 -12.14 5.38 -5.99
C PRO A 18 -13.43 5.51 -5.19
N ARG A 19 -14.47 4.82 -5.64
CA ARG A 19 -15.75 4.75 -4.92
C ARG A 19 -15.54 4.04 -3.59
N ARG A 20 -15.86 4.73 -2.50
CA ARG A 20 -15.70 4.17 -1.13
C ARG A 20 -16.54 2.93 -0.90
N GLU A 21 -17.73 2.92 -1.46
CA GLU A 21 -18.68 1.81 -1.38
C GLU A 21 -18.08 0.48 -1.86
N CYS A 22 -17.16 0.53 -2.83
CA CYS A 22 -16.49 -0.68 -3.32
C CYS A 22 -15.66 -1.36 -2.22
N ALA A 23 -14.85 -0.59 -1.51
CA ALA A 23 -14.04 -1.12 -0.41
C ALA A 23 -14.92 -1.56 0.76
N ASP A 24 -15.90 -0.74 1.15
CA ASP A 24 -16.80 -1.01 2.29
C ASP A 24 -17.62 -2.30 2.09
N LEU A 25 -18.04 -2.58 0.84
CA LEU A 25 -18.87 -3.76 0.53
C LEU A 25 -18.04 -5.03 0.29
N TRP A 26 -16.86 -4.92 -0.31
CA TRP A 26 -16.20 -6.07 -0.91
C TRP A 26 -14.82 -6.39 -0.32
N LEU A 27 -14.09 -5.39 0.19
CA LEU A 27 -12.69 -5.60 0.55
C LEU A 27 -12.52 -6.64 1.65
N ASP A 28 -13.28 -6.56 2.72
CA ASP A 28 -13.21 -7.51 3.83
C ASP A 28 -13.60 -8.92 3.40
N ARG A 29 -14.61 -9.03 2.52
CA ARG A 29 -15.04 -10.31 1.95
C ARG A 29 -13.96 -10.94 1.07
N LEU A 30 -13.26 -10.14 0.27
CA LEU A 30 -12.14 -10.61 -0.54
C LEU A 30 -10.97 -11.05 0.33
N LEU A 31 -10.61 -10.26 1.34
CA LEU A 31 -9.53 -10.58 2.27
C LEU A 31 -9.82 -11.84 3.08
N ALA A 32 -11.08 -12.08 3.45
CA ALA A 32 -11.49 -13.30 4.15
C ALA A 32 -11.25 -14.57 3.34
N ASN A 33 -11.21 -14.48 2.01
CA ASN A 33 -10.86 -15.59 1.12
C ASN A 33 -9.35 -15.76 0.89
N LEU A 34 -8.54 -14.90 1.50
CA LEU A 34 -7.07 -14.92 1.41
C LEU A 34 -6.45 -15.05 2.82
N PRO A 35 -6.65 -16.19 3.51
CA PRO A 35 -6.30 -16.33 4.93
C PRO A 35 -4.78 -16.33 5.19
N ASN A 36 -3.96 -16.54 4.15
CA ASN A 36 -2.51 -16.68 4.26
C ASN A 36 -1.74 -15.40 3.90
N ILE A 37 -2.38 -14.22 3.96
CA ILE A 37 -1.68 -12.96 3.74
C ILE A 37 -0.75 -12.68 4.92
N GLU A 38 0.55 -12.62 4.67
CA GLU A 38 1.57 -12.32 5.67
C GLU A 38 2.07 -10.88 5.57
N LEU A 39 2.03 -10.30 4.37
CA LEU A 39 2.50 -8.94 4.10
C LEU A 39 1.47 -8.17 3.27
N THR A 40 1.11 -6.98 3.74
CA THR A 40 0.23 -6.06 3.03
C THR A 40 0.98 -4.78 2.65
N LEU A 41 1.07 -4.49 1.36
CA LEU A 41 1.63 -3.26 0.83
C LEU A 41 0.51 -2.23 0.64
N LEU A 42 0.61 -1.11 1.35
CA LEU A 42 -0.39 -0.04 1.32
C LEU A 42 0.08 1.07 0.37
N ILE A 43 -0.27 0.94 -0.91
CA ILE A 43 0.21 1.79 -1.99
C ILE A 43 -0.70 3.01 -2.15
N GLY A 44 -0.18 4.17 -1.83
CA GLY A 44 -0.85 5.44 -2.00
C GLY A 44 -1.85 5.80 -0.91
N HIS A 45 -2.45 6.96 -1.08
CA HIS A 45 -3.26 7.63 -0.06
C HIS A 45 -4.50 6.83 0.38
N TYR A 46 -5.26 6.31 -0.57
CA TYR A 46 -6.55 5.66 -0.26
C TYR A 46 -6.37 4.37 0.53
N ALA A 47 -5.42 3.52 0.12
CA ALA A 47 -5.09 2.30 0.85
C ALA A 47 -4.57 2.61 2.26
N GLN A 48 -3.67 3.58 2.39
CA GLN A 48 -3.13 3.98 3.68
C GLN A 48 -4.20 4.50 4.62
N ARG A 49 -5.11 5.35 4.14
CA ARG A 49 -6.22 5.85 4.97
C ARG A 49 -7.19 4.75 5.39
N HIS A 50 -7.51 3.84 4.49
CA HIS A 50 -8.42 2.74 4.80
C HIS A 50 -7.86 1.83 5.90
N PHE A 51 -6.61 1.39 5.75
CA PHE A 51 -6.00 0.41 6.67
C PHE A 51 -5.36 1.01 7.92
N LEU A 52 -4.91 2.26 7.88
CA LEU A 52 -4.18 2.91 8.97
C LEU A 52 -5.00 4.01 9.67
N GLY A 53 -6.10 4.43 9.08
CA GLY A 53 -6.99 5.45 9.67
C GLY A 53 -6.27 6.75 10.03
N LYS A 54 -6.36 7.16 11.30
CA LYS A 54 -5.73 8.39 11.81
C LYS A 54 -4.21 8.39 11.69
N ALA A 55 -3.56 7.24 11.72
CA ALA A 55 -2.10 7.15 11.57
C ALA A 55 -1.60 7.60 10.19
N ALA A 56 -2.48 7.62 9.18
CA ALA A 56 -2.19 8.13 7.84
C ALA A 56 -2.64 9.59 7.62
N SER A 57 -3.12 10.29 8.64
CA SER A 57 -3.67 11.65 8.51
C SER A 57 -2.65 12.71 8.08
N GLY A 58 -1.37 12.46 8.31
CA GLY A 58 -0.26 13.35 7.92
C GLY A 58 0.10 13.31 6.42
N GLY A 59 -0.59 12.49 5.63
CA GLY A 59 -0.33 12.31 4.20
C GLY A 59 0.68 11.21 3.90
N VAL A 60 0.77 10.83 2.61
CA VAL A 60 1.56 9.69 2.14
C VAL A 60 3.04 9.79 2.55
N GLY A 61 3.68 10.92 2.34
CA GLY A 61 5.10 11.09 2.65
C GLY A 61 5.44 10.84 4.12
N LYS A 62 4.65 11.40 5.04
CA LYS A 62 4.84 11.18 6.49
C LYS A 62 4.54 9.74 6.90
N THR A 63 3.50 9.14 6.33
CA THR A 63 3.12 7.76 6.61
C THR A 63 4.21 6.80 6.14
N VAL A 64 4.77 7.02 4.95
CA VAL A 64 5.88 6.21 4.42
C VAL A 64 7.15 6.39 5.27
N ALA A 65 7.45 7.62 5.71
CA ALA A 65 8.59 7.87 6.60
C ALA A 65 8.45 7.13 7.95
N ALA A 66 7.23 6.94 8.42
CA ALA A 66 6.91 6.21 9.65
C ALA A 66 6.72 4.69 9.44
N HIS A 67 7.16 4.13 8.30
CA HIS A 67 6.87 2.73 7.91
C HIS A 67 7.22 1.69 8.98
N ALA A 68 8.27 1.93 9.77
CA ALA A 68 8.69 1.01 10.82
C ALA A 68 7.62 0.79 11.90
N GLN A 69 6.71 1.75 12.11
CA GLN A 69 5.60 1.62 13.07
C GLN A 69 4.54 0.61 12.64
N PHE A 70 4.49 0.26 11.35
CA PHE A 70 3.50 -0.65 10.78
C PHE A 70 4.06 -2.03 10.45
N ALA A 71 5.39 -2.18 10.60
CA ALA A 71 6.06 -3.46 10.41
C ALA A 71 5.62 -4.48 11.50
N PRO A 72 5.75 -5.80 11.22
CA PRO A 72 6.26 -6.39 9.98
C PRO A 72 5.20 -6.60 8.91
N ASN A 73 3.91 -6.50 9.24
CA ASN A 73 2.84 -7.01 8.38
C ASN A 73 2.29 -5.99 7.37
N ARG A 74 2.56 -4.71 7.58
CA ARG A 74 2.09 -3.63 6.72
C ARG A 74 3.22 -2.68 6.36
N ILE A 75 3.33 -2.35 5.07
CA ILE A 75 4.33 -1.39 4.59
C ILE A 75 3.62 -0.35 3.74
N PRO A 76 3.53 0.91 4.21
CA PRO A 76 3.02 2.01 3.42
C PRO A 76 4.05 2.41 2.36
N LEU A 77 3.58 2.61 1.13
CA LEU A 77 4.41 2.98 -0.02
C LEU A 77 3.77 4.16 -0.77
N PRO A 78 4.58 5.03 -1.39
CA PRO A 78 4.06 6.00 -2.33
C PRO A 78 3.58 5.28 -3.59
N HIS A 79 2.62 5.88 -4.30
CA HIS A 79 2.19 5.35 -5.59
C HIS A 79 3.32 5.47 -6.61
N PRO A 80 3.65 4.41 -7.38
CA PRO A 80 4.73 4.43 -8.38
C PRO A 80 4.27 5.16 -9.65
N SER A 81 3.98 6.44 -9.53
CA SER A 81 3.52 7.31 -10.60
C SER A 81 4.61 8.30 -11.00
N PRO A 82 4.70 8.69 -12.28
CA PRO A 82 5.58 9.77 -12.71
C PRO A 82 5.38 11.08 -11.93
N ARG A 83 4.18 11.33 -11.41
CA ARG A 83 3.88 12.48 -10.54
C ARG A 83 4.70 12.50 -9.26
N ASN A 84 5.19 11.35 -8.81
CA ASN A 84 5.98 11.21 -7.57
C ASN A 84 7.50 11.26 -7.79
N VAL A 85 7.99 11.44 -9.02
CA VAL A 85 9.43 11.52 -9.30
C VAL A 85 10.12 12.56 -8.44
N ALA A 86 9.56 13.77 -8.34
CA ALA A 86 10.12 14.83 -7.51
C ALA A 86 10.13 14.48 -6.01
N TRP A 87 9.16 13.69 -5.54
CA TRP A 87 9.15 13.19 -4.17
C TRP A 87 10.30 12.20 -3.93
N PHE A 88 10.51 11.25 -4.83
CA PHE A 88 11.61 10.29 -4.73
C PHE A 88 12.98 10.99 -4.74
N MET A 89 13.14 11.98 -5.60
CA MET A 89 14.38 12.77 -5.65
C MET A 89 14.68 13.51 -4.35
N ARG A 90 13.65 14.01 -3.67
CA ARG A 90 13.79 14.71 -2.38
C ARG A 90 13.90 13.76 -1.19
N ASN A 91 13.63 12.47 -1.38
CA ASN A 91 13.62 11.47 -0.31
C ASN A 91 14.52 10.26 -0.65
N PRO A 92 15.85 10.47 -0.80
CA PRO A 92 16.76 9.39 -1.20
C PRO A 92 16.85 8.26 -0.18
N TRP A 93 16.44 8.48 1.06
CA TRP A 93 16.31 7.43 2.08
C TRP A 93 15.35 6.32 1.67
N PHE A 94 14.36 6.62 0.84
CA PHE A 94 13.42 5.62 0.33
C PHE A 94 14.15 4.49 -0.41
N GLU A 95 15.05 4.84 -1.33
CA GLU A 95 15.84 3.85 -2.07
C GLU A 95 16.91 3.18 -1.20
N LYS A 96 17.53 3.94 -0.31
CA LYS A 96 18.67 3.46 0.49
C LYS A 96 18.26 2.59 1.68
N GLU A 97 17.12 2.86 2.27
CA GLU A 97 16.69 2.24 3.52
C GLU A 97 15.42 1.40 3.33
N LEU A 98 14.34 1.99 2.81
CA LEU A 98 13.06 1.30 2.72
C LEU A 98 13.04 0.22 1.64
N LEU A 99 13.52 0.48 0.44
CA LEU A 99 13.50 -0.51 -0.64
C LEU A 99 14.28 -1.79 -0.33
N PRO A 100 15.48 -1.76 0.24
CA PRO A 100 16.17 -2.99 0.65
C PRO A 100 15.38 -3.78 1.69
N SER A 101 14.78 -3.11 2.65
CA SER A 101 13.93 -3.73 3.67
C SER A 101 12.68 -4.36 3.05
N LEU A 102 11.99 -3.63 2.18
CA LEU A 102 10.83 -4.12 1.42
C LEU A 102 11.16 -5.40 0.64
N ARG A 103 12.27 -5.38 -0.11
CA ARG A 103 12.71 -6.55 -0.90
C ARG A 103 12.95 -7.78 -0.02
N ARG A 104 13.57 -7.60 1.15
CA ARG A 104 13.76 -8.72 2.10
C ARG A 104 12.44 -9.27 2.61
N GLN A 105 11.51 -8.39 3.01
CA GLN A 105 10.21 -8.79 3.54
C GLN A 105 9.34 -9.48 2.50
N VAL A 106 9.30 -8.97 1.27
CA VAL A 106 8.58 -9.61 0.16
C VAL A 106 9.17 -11.00 -0.15
N ARG A 107 10.50 -11.12 -0.21
CA ARG A 107 11.14 -12.42 -0.43
C ARG A 107 10.85 -13.41 0.69
N ALA A 108 10.83 -12.95 1.94
CA ALA A 108 10.50 -13.80 3.08
C ALA A 108 9.04 -14.29 3.01
N ALA A 109 8.10 -13.39 2.74
CA ALA A 109 6.69 -13.74 2.59
C ALA A 109 6.46 -14.74 1.45
N MET A 110 7.13 -14.54 0.30
CA MET A 110 7.04 -15.46 -0.84
C MET A 110 7.67 -16.82 -0.57
N ARG A 111 8.76 -16.89 0.19
CA ARG A 111 9.40 -18.19 0.54
C ARG A 111 8.55 -19.03 1.48
N MET A 112 7.81 -18.41 2.37
CA MET A 112 6.91 -19.13 3.27
C MET A 112 5.76 -19.80 2.52
N ASP A 113 5.33 -19.25 1.39
CA ASP A 113 4.32 -19.88 0.54
C ASP A 113 4.85 -21.11 -0.21
N PHE A 114 6.12 -21.12 -0.60
CA PHE A 114 6.73 -22.27 -1.29
C PHE A 114 6.97 -23.48 -0.36
N ASP A 115 7.26 -23.23 0.90
CA ASP A 115 7.52 -24.30 1.89
C ASP A 115 6.22 -24.91 2.45
N ARG A 116 5.06 -24.29 2.21
CA ARG A 116 3.75 -24.75 2.70
C ARG A 116 2.95 -25.59 1.71
N ASN A 117 3.44 -25.78 0.48
CA ASN A 117 2.78 -26.60 -0.51
C ASN A 117 3.43 -28.00 -0.48
N PRO A 118 2.72 -29.02 0.03
CA PRO A 118 3.21 -30.40 0.04
C PRO A 118 3.28 -30.99 -1.36
#